data_37bd9774f483b37a0c7239b0d27baeb3
#
_entry.id   37bd9774f483b37a0c7239b0d27baeb3
#
_cell.length_a   1.000
_cell.length_b   1.000
_cell.length_c   1.000
_cell.angle_alpha   90.00
_cell.angle_beta   90.00
_cell.angle_gamma   90.00
#
_symmetry.space_group_name_H-M   'P 1'
#
loop_
_entity.id
_entity.type
_entity.pdbx_description
1 polymer ?
#
loop_
_entity_poly.entity_id
_entity_poly.type
_entity_poly.pdbx_seq_one_letter_code
_entity_poly.pdbx_strand_id
1 'polypeptide(L)'
;MPNHCHNRVTFYSANTEDVAKLKKIFEDERTFTQIIPEPDWPNTPNKDGELPVKHEDPWQVYRFSDDKVDDRWYNWRIHNWDTKWDAYDVVVTDDDPDQLEVEFNTAWSPPEAVCSALREQYPDVSVSWFYDEPGCEIAGYL
;
A
#
# COMPACT_ATOMS: atom_id res chain seq x y z
N MET A 1 7.96 -15.86 -6.94
CA MET A 1 7.63 -14.52 -7.46
C MET A 1 6.12 -14.36 -7.46
N PRO A 2 5.60 -13.29 -6.89
CA PRO A 2 4.17 -13.03 -6.97
C PRO A 2 3.78 -12.59 -8.38
N ASN A 3 2.53 -12.82 -8.75
CA ASN A 3 1.95 -12.19 -9.90
C ASN A 3 1.81 -10.68 -9.64
N HIS A 4 2.02 -9.89 -10.66
CA HIS A 4 1.87 -8.44 -10.55
C HIS A 4 0.44 -8.06 -10.91
N CYS A 5 -0.21 -7.31 -10.01
CA CYS A 5 -1.49 -6.67 -10.29
C CYS A 5 -1.20 -5.22 -10.69
N HIS A 6 -1.61 -4.84 -11.89
CA HIS A 6 -1.45 -3.48 -12.39
C HIS A 6 -2.64 -2.64 -11.95
N ASN A 7 -2.35 -1.47 -11.40
CA ASN A 7 -3.38 -0.52 -10.95
C ASN A 7 -3.22 0.79 -11.71
N ARG A 8 -4.33 1.32 -12.20
CA ARG A 8 -4.39 2.66 -12.77
C ARG A 8 -5.50 3.43 -12.07
N VAL A 9 -5.14 4.52 -11.42
CA VAL A 9 -6.04 5.29 -10.59
C VAL A 9 -6.10 6.72 -11.09
N THR A 10 -7.31 7.22 -11.30
CA THR A 10 -7.55 8.61 -11.66
C THR A 10 -8.29 9.29 -10.52
N PHE A 11 -7.70 10.37 -10.01
CA PHE A 11 -8.30 11.23 -9.01
C PHE A 11 -8.70 12.54 -9.66
N TYR A 12 -9.94 12.97 -9.40
CA TYR A 12 -10.45 14.23 -9.89
C TYR A 12 -11.14 14.98 -8.77
N SER A 13 -10.85 16.27 -8.61
CA SER A 13 -11.52 17.14 -7.64
C SER A 13 -11.32 18.60 -7.99
N ALA A 14 -12.37 19.39 -7.76
CA ALA A 14 -12.27 20.85 -7.76
C ALA A 14 -11.44 21.36 -6.57
N ASN A 15 -11.28 20.55 -5.52
CA ASN A 15 -10.39 20.84 -4.39
C ASN A 15 -8.95 20.49 -4.78
N THR A 16 -8.23 21.49 -5.29
CA THR A 16 -6.86 21.28 -5.78
C THR A 16 -5.86 20.97 -4.66
N GLU A 17 -6.15 21.32 -3.41
CA GLU A 17 -5.31 20.98 -2.26
C GLU A 17 -5.33 19.47 -1.99
N ASP A 18 -6.49 18.84 -2.11
CA ASP A 18 -6.61 17.39 -1.96
C ASP A 18 -5.86 16.64 -3.06
N VAL A 19 -5.97 17.12 -4.30
CA VAL A 19 -5.22 16.51 -5.43
C VAL A 19 -3.71 16.64 -5.19
N ALA A 20 -3.24 17.78 -4.70
CA ALA A 20 -1.82 17.99 -4.38
C ALA A 20 -1.35 17.07 -3.24
N LYS A 21 -2.17 16.85 -2.23
CA LYS A 21 -1.86 15.91 -1.13
C LYS A 21 -1.74 14.48 -1.63
N LEU A 22 -2.67 14.04 -2.49
CA LEU A 22 -2.64 12.72 -3.10
C LEU A 22 -1.39 12.52 -3.95
N LYS A 23 -1.01 13.52 -4.73
CA LYS A 23 0.22 13.48 -5.53
C LYS A 23 1.44 13.23 -4.65
N LYS A 24 1.56 13.95 -3.52
CA LYS A 24 2.66 13.74 -2.57
C LYS A 24 2.69 12.32 -2.02
N ILE A 25 1.54 11.74 -1.71
CA ILE A 25 1.44 10.37 -1.20
C ILE A 25 2.01 9.39 -2.22
N PHE A 26 1.65 9.52 -3.49
CA PHE A 26 2.10 8.61 -4.55
C PHE A 26 3.54 8.88 -5.03
N GLU A 27 4.08 10.04 -4.78
CA GLU A 27 5.49 10.35 -5.07
C GLU A 27 6.45 9.82 -4.00
N ASP A 28 5.95 9.49 -2.81
CA ASP A 28 6.75 8.93 -1.72
C ASP A 28 6.94 7.41 -1.91
N GLU A 29 8.05 6.89 -1.38
CA GLU A 29 8.37 5.46 -1.45
C GLU A 29 7.40 4.57 -0.69
N ARG A 30 6.68 5.12 0.29
CA ARG A 30 5.75 4.40 1.16
C ARG A 30 4.34 4.92 0.99
N THR A 31 3.69 4.53 -0.08
CA THR A 31 2.37 5.05 -0.45
C THR A 31 1.28 4.59 0.53
N PHE A 32 1.10 3.29 0.71
CA PHE A 32 0.01 2.75 1.51
C PHE A 32 0.16 3.02 3.01
N THR A 33 1.39 3.06 3.49
CA THR A 33 1.69 3.38 4.89
C THR A 33 1.22 4.78 5.27
N GLN A 34 1.16 5.72 4.33
CA GLN A 34 0.64 7.06 4.58
C GLN A 34 -0.89 7.10 4.64
N ILE A 35 -1.56 6.12 4.03
CA ILE A 35 -3.04 6.05 3.95
C ILE A 35 -3.58 5.21 5.11
N ILE A 36 -3.02 4.02 5.30
CA ILE A 36 -3.33 3.10 6.41
C ILE A 36 -1.99 2.75 7.07
N PRO A 37 -1.59 3.46 8.14
CA PRO A 37 -0.27 3.29 8.75
C PRO A 37 -0.06 1.89 9.29
N GLU A 38 1.08 1.30 8.93
CA GLU A 38 1.52 0.01 9.46
C GLU A 38 2.20 0.22 10.81
N PRO A 39 2.00 -0.69 11.78
CA PRO A 39 2.74 -0.63 13.05
C PRO A 39 4.25 -0.68 12.84
N ASP A 40 4.98 -0.03 13.73
CA ASP A 40 6.43 -0.14 13.80
C ASP A 40 6.78 -1.46 14.52
N TRP A 41 6.92 -2.53 13.74
CA TRP A 41 7.06 -3.89 14.27
C TRP A 41 8.23 -4.08 15.24
N PRO A 42 9.43 -3.50 15.00
CA PRO A 42 10.52 -3.62 15.96
C PRO A 42 10.19 -3.05 17.34
N ASN A 43 9.26 -2.11 17.43
CA ASN A 43 8.83 -1.47 18.67
C ASN A 43 7.44 -1.91 19.12
N THR A 44 6.87 -2.93 18.47
CA THR A 44 5.55 -3.48 18.80
C THR A 44 5.71 -4.85 19.44
N PRO A 45 5.35 -5.03 20.74
CA PRO A 45 5.46 -6.33 21.38
C PRO A 45 4.50 -7.35 20.77
N ASN A 46 4.88 -8.64 20.85
CA ASN A 46 4.02 -9.74 20.46
C ASN A 46 2.98 -10.06 21.55
N LYS A 47 2.25 -11.17 21.40
CA LYS A 47 1.23 -11.61 22.38
C LYS A 47 1.80 -11.84 23.79
N ASP A 48 3.06 -12.20 23.88
CA ASP A 48 3.76 -12.46 25.15
C ASP A 48 4.45 -11.21 25.71
N GLY A 49 4.27 -10.07 25.08
CA GLY A 49 4.90 -8.80 25.48
C GLY A 49 6.36 -8.67 25.09
N GLU A 50 6.85 -9.53 24.21
CA GLU A 50 8.25 -9.57 23.76
C GLU A 50 8.46 -8.72 22.52
N LEU A 51 9.57 -7.97 22.48
CA LEU A 51 10.00 -7.24 21.28
C LEU A 51 10.98 -8.10 20.48
N PRO A 52 10.92 -8.05 19.14
CA PRO A 52 11.88 -8.74 18.29
C PRO A 52 13.24 -8.07 18.35
N VAL A 53 14.30 -8.83 18.13
CA VAL A 53 15.68 -8.36 18.12
C VAL A 53 16.25 -8.50 16.71
N LYS A 54 16.92 -7.44 16.26
CA LYS A 54 17.59 -7.43 14.94
C LYS A 54 18.83 -8.31 15.00
N HIS A 55 18.91 -9.26 14.06
CA HIS A 55 20.08 -10.11 13.88
C HIS A 55 21.03 -9.51 12.85
N GLU A 56 22.33 -9.55 13.14
CA GLU A 56 23.40 -9.09 12.25
C GLU A 56 23.72 -10.18 11.20
N ASP A 57 22.73 -10.55 10.41
CA ASP A 57 22.95 -11.36 9.22
C ASP A 57 22.82 -10.50 7.95
N PRO A 58 23.16 -11.02 6.76
CA PRO A 58 23.07 -10.23 5.53
C PRO A 58 21.66 -9.68 5.23
N TRP A 59 20.64 -10.27 5.83
CA TRP A 59 19.24 -9.93 5.61
C TRP A 59 18.68 -8.99 6.65
N GLN A 60 19.42 -8.71 7.76
CA GLN A 60 19.01 -7.85 8.87
C GLN A 60 17.61 -8.18 9.41
N VAL A 61 17.33 -9.46 9.58
CA VAL A 61 16.02 -9.96 9.96
C VAL A 61 15.80 -9.79 11.47
N TYR A 62 14.59 -9.39 11.87
CA TYR A 62 14.19 -9.36 13.27
C TYR A 62 13.64 -10.73 13.69
N ARG A 63 14.06 -11.20 14.88
CA ARG A 63 13.64 -12.49 15.43
C ARG A 63 13.22 -12.35 16.90
N PHE A 64 12.33 -13.25 17.32
CA PHE A 64 11.95 -13.41 18.72
C PHE A 64 12.89 -14.39 19.42
N SER A 65 12.72 -14.54 20.76
CA SER A 65 13.57 -15.41 21.58
C SER A 65 13.52 -16.89 21.18
N ASP A 66 12.43 -17.33 20.53
CA ASP A 66 12.29 -18.69 19.97
C ASP A 66 12.97 -18.86 18.61
N ASP A 67 13.77 -17.88 18.18
CA ASP A 67 14.49 -17.83 16.91
C ASP A 67 13.59 -17.74 15.66
N LYS A 68 12.29 -17.50 15.83
CA LYS A 68 11.37 -17.28 14.73
C LYS A 68 11.45 -15.86 14.19
N VAL A 69 11.44 -15.73 12.87
CA VAL A 69 11.41 -14.45 12.19
C VAL A 69 10.11 -13.74 12.51
N ASP A 70 10.18 -12.42 12.74
CA ASP A 70 8.99 -11.60 12.88
C ASP A 70 8.34 -11.41 11.50
N ASP A 71 7.27 -12.15 11.25
CA ASP A 71 6.51 -12.14 10.01
C ASP A 71 5.10 -11.55 10.18
N ARG A 72 4.84 -10.85 11.30
CA ARG A 72 3.51 -10.26 11.61
C ARG A 72 3.03 -9.30 10.54
N TRP A 73 3.96 -8.64 9.83
CA TRP A 73 3.67 -7.70 8.74
C TRP A 73 2.82 -8.34 7.64
N TYR A 74 3.03 -9.63 7.36
CA TYR A 74 2.36 -10.33 6.27
C TYR A 74 0.84 -10.37 6.46
N ASN A 75 0.38 -10.93 7.57
CA ASN A 75 -1.06 -11.01 7.86
C ASN A 75 -1.67 -9.63 8.06
N TRP A 76 -0.94 -8.73 8.72
CA TRP A 76 -1.41 -7.36 8.93
C TRP A 76 -1.71 -6.66 7.60
N ARG A 77 -0.79 -6.75 6.64
CA ARG A 77 -0.95 -6.11 5.33
C ARG A 77 -2.07 -6.75 4.52
N ILE A 78 -2.18 -8.07 4.53
CA ILE A 78 -3.29 -8.78 3.88
C ILE A 78 -4.64 -8.32 4.44
N HIS A 79 -4.76 -8.16 5.75
CA HIS A 79 -6.01 -7.73 6.39
C HIS A 79 -6.31 -6.24 6.20
N ASN A 80 -5.29 -5.39 6.16
CA ASN A 80 -5.47 -3.93 6.19
C ASN A 80 -5.29 -3.25 4.84
N TRP A 81 -4.54 -3.86 3.92
CA TRP A 81 -4.32 -3.33 2.58
C TRP A 81 -4.91 -4.22 1.48
N ASP A 82 -5.26 -5.46 1.77
CA ASP A 82 -5.64 -6.51 0.82
C ASP A 82 -4.51 -6.92 -0.14
N THR A 83 -3.28 -6.55 0.18
CA THR A 83 -2.08 -6.97 -0.55
C THR A 83 -0.89 -7.00 0.42
N LYS A 84 0.08 -7.88 0.14
CA LYS A 84 1.19 -8.12 1.08
C LYS A 84 2.33 -7.10 1.02
N TRP A 85 2.39 -6.29 -0.02
CA TRP A 85 3.44 -5.28 -0.19
C TRP A 85 2.83 -3.90 -0.43
N ASP A 86 3.57 -2.87 -0.10
CA ASP A 86 3.23 -1.51 -0.50
C ASP A 86 3.32 -1.38 -2.03
N ALA A 87 2.75 -0.31 -2.58
CA ALA A 87 2.82 -0.03 -4.00
C ALA A 87 4.26 0.05 -4.49
N TYR A 88 4.52 -0.49 -5.67
CA TYR A 88 5.83 -0.42 -6.30
C TYR A 88 5.68 -0.08 -7.79
N ASP A 89 6.78 0.34 -8.40
CA ASP A 89 6.81 0.83 -9.79
C ASP A 89 5.79 1.94 -10.02
N VAL A 90 5.72 2.88 -9.08
CA VAL A 90 4.75 3.99 -9.11
C VAL A 90 5.17 5.02 -10.14
N VAL A 91 4.26 5.37 -11.04
CA VAL A 91 4.45 6.39 -12.07
C VAL A 91 3.25 7.33 -12.08
N VAL A 92 3.52 8.62 -12.04
CA VAL A 92 2.49 9.65 -12.25
C VAL A 92 2.38 9.87 -13.77
N THR A 93 1.22 9.55 -14.33
CA THR A 93 0.98 9.61 -15.78
C THR A 93 0.24 10.87 -16.22
N ASP A 94 -0.49 11.51 -15.31
CA ASP A 94 -1.14 12.79 -15.54
C ASP A 94 -1.11 13.61 -14.27
N ASP A 95 -0.76 14.89 -14.38
CA ASP A 95 -0.51 15.78 -13.26
C ASP A 95 -1.06 17.18 -13.56
N ASP A 96 -2.36 17.32 -13.45
CA ASP A 96 -3.06 18.60 -13.55
C ASP A 96 -3.51 19.04 -12.15
N PRO A 97 -3.78 20.34 -11.92
CA PRO A 97 -4.20 20.81 -10.60
C PRO A 97 -5.46 20.14 -10.06
N ASP A 98 -6.38 19.74 -10.93
CA ASP A 98 -7.66 19.13 -10.58
C ASP A 98 -7.73 17.64 -10.89
N GLN A 99 -6.72 17.05 -11.54
CA GLN A 99 -6.69 15.66 -11.95
C GLN A 99 -5.31 15.06 -11.78
N LEU A 100 -5.26 13.89 -11.18
CA LEU A 100 -4.05 13.10 -10.99
C LEU A 100 -4.31 11.70 -11.51
N GLU A 101 -3.44 11.19 -12.37
CA GLU A 101 -3.46 9.78 -12.75
C GLU A 101 -2.15 9.14 -12.35
N VAL A 102 -2.23 7.99 -11.68
CA VAL A 102 -1.08 7.21 -11.25
C VAL A 102 -1.24 5.76 -11.67
N GLU A 103 -0.14 5.14 -12.01
CA GLU A 103 -0.04 3.71 -12.27
C GLU A 103 0.96 3.10 -11.31
N PHE A 104 0.66 1.92 -10.80
CA PHE A 104 1.57 1.18 -9.91
C PHE A 104 1.19 -0.29 -9.88
N ASN A 105 2.10 -1.10 -9.34
CA ASN A 105 1.87 -2.52 -9.16
C ASN A 105 1.63 -2.86 -7.70
N THR A 106 0.81 -3.89 -7.49
CA THR A 106 0.62 -4.54 -6.20
C THR A 106 0.83 -6.05 -6.36
N ALA A 107 1.07 -6.74 -5.24
CA ALA A 107 1.34 -8.18 -5.26
C ALA A 107 0.02 -8.96 -5.23
N TRP A 108 -0.25 -9.73 -6.28
CA TRP A 108 -1.37 -10.68 -6.45
C TRP A 108 -2.75 -10.07 -6.62
N SER A 109 -3.09 -9.01 -5.89
CA SER A 109 -4.44 -8.48 -5.81
C SER A 109 -4.43 -6.96 -5.76
N PRO A 110 -5.55 -6.29 -6.14
CA PRO A 110 -5.67 -4.85 -5.93
C PRO A 110 -5.84 -4.53 -4.44
N PRO A 111 -5.39 -3.36 -4.00
CA PRO A 111 -5.46 -2.97 -2.58
C PRO A 111 -6.83 -2.37 -2.24
N GLU A 112 -7.86 -3.20 -2.15
CA GLU A 112 -9.26 -2.76 -1.97
C GLU A 112 -9.44 -1.90 -0.72
N ALA A 113 -8.84 -2.27 0.39
CA ALA A 113 -8.94 -1.51 1.65
C ALA A 113 -8.30 -0.13 1.53
N VAL A 114 -7.20 -0.02 0.78
CA VAL A 114 -6.56 1.27 0.51
C VAL A 114 -7.47 2.17 -0.33
N CYS A 115 -8.10 1.61 -1.35
CA CYS A 115 -9.07 2.35 -2.17
C CYS A 115 -10.23 2.87 -1.32
N SER A 116 -10.80 2.02 -0.47
CA SER A 116 -11.89 2.42 0.44
C SER A 116 -11.46 3.52 1.41
N ALA A 117 -10.25 3.40 1.97
CA ALA A 117 -9.70 4.41 2.87
C ALA A 117 -9.51 5.77 2.18
N LEU A 118 -9.03 5.78 0.94
CA LEU A 118 -8.88 7.00 0.16
C LEU A 118 -10.23 7.68 -0.09
N ARG A 119 -11.26 6.90 -0.42
CA ARG A 119 -12.60 7.44 -0.62
C ARG A 119 -13.20 8.02 0.67
N GLU A 120 -12.89 7.43 1.81
CA GLU A 120 -13.33 7.96 3.12
C GLU A 120 -12.56 9.20 3.53
N GLN A 121 -11.23 9.21 3.33
CA GLN A 121 -10.37 10.33 3.74
C GLN A 121 -10.52 11.55 2.84
N TYR A 122 -10.87 11.33 1.56
CA TYR A 122 -11.02 12.38 0.56
C TYR A 122 -12.40 12.32 -0.10
N PRO A 123 -13.48 12.64 0.65
CA PRO A 123 -14.85 12.47 0.15
C PRO A 123 -15.19 13.38 -1.02
N ASP A 124 -14.46 14.50 -1.20
CA ASP A 124 -14.66 15.44 -2.30
C ASP A 124 -13.88 15.06 -3.56
N VAL A 125 -13.11 13.97 -3.52
CA VAL A 125 -12.31 13.49 -4.64
C VAL A 125 -13.01 12.30 -5.30
N SER A 126 -13.20 12.39 -6.60
CA SER A 126 -13.66 11.24 -7.41
C SER A 126 -12.48 10.30 -7.66
N VAL A 127 -12.66 9.04 -7.33
CA VAL A 127 -11.63 8.00 -7.47
C VAL A 127 -12.12 6.95 -8.46
N SER A 128 -11.44 6.84 -9.59
CA SER A 128 -11.65 5.77 -10.56
C SER A 128 -10.44 4.84 -10.51
N TRP A 129 -10.66 3.59 -10.13
CA TRP A 129 -9.58 2.64 -9.89
C TRP A 129 -9.78 1.39 -10.74
N PHE A 130 -8.95 1.24 -11.75
CA PHE A 130 -8.89 0.06 -12.60
C PHE A 130 -7.73 -0.84 -12.17
N TYR A 131 -7.96 -2.15 -12.12
CA TYR A 131 -6.90 -3.12 -11.88
C TYR A 131 -6.91 -4.23 -12.93
N ASP A 132 -5.74 -4.80 -13.18
CA ASP A 132 -5.55 -5.88 -14.13
C ASP A 132 -4.47 -6.83 -13.59
N GLU A 133 -4.85 -8.08 -13.33
CA GLU A 133 -3.95 -9.14 -12.91
C GLU A 133 -3.96 -10.25 -13.96
N PRO A 134 -3.06 -10.18 -14.97
CA PRO A 134 -3.10 -11.10 -16.10
C PRO A 134 -2.80 -12.55 -15.73
N GLY A 135 -2.01 -12.79 -14.68
CA GLY A 135 -1.67 -14.15 -14.23
C GLY A 135 -2.87 -14.95 -13.73
N CYS A 136 -3.86 -14.27 -13.14
CA CYS A 136 -5.13 -14.86 -12.71
C CYS A 136 -6.29 -14.58 -13.68
N GLU A 137 -6.01 -13.87 -14.78
CA GLU A 137 -7.00 -13.48 -15.78
C GLU A 137 -8.18 -12.69 -15.19
N ILE A 138 -7.89 -11.79 -14.25
CA ILE A 138 -8.88 -10.91 -13.63
C ILE A 138 -8.57 -9.45 -13.92
N ALA A 139 -9.62 -8.67 -14.14
CA ALA A 139 -9.54 -7.23 -14.30
C ALA A 139 -10.89 -6.61 -13.92
N GLY A 140 -10.88 -5.35 -13.51
CA GLY A 140 -12.11 -4.66 -13.15
C GLY A 140 -11.86 -3.31 -12.50
N TYR A 141 -12.90 -2.81 -11.89
CA TYR A 141 -12.89 -1.54 -11.15
C TYR A 141 -13.22 -1.78 -9.67
N LEU A 142 -12.51 -1.06 -8.81
CA LEU A 142 -12.83 -1.01 -7.39
C LEU A 142 -13.88 0.03 -7.06
#